data_5a113802f82949a216d6901bf35f381f
#
_entry.id   5a113802f82949a216d6901bf35f381f
#
_cell.length_a   1.000
_cell.length_b   1.000
_cell.length_c   1.000
_cell.angle_alpha   90.00
_cell.angle_beta   90.00
_cell.angle_gamma   90.00
#
_symmetry.space_group_name_H-M   'P 1'
#
loop_
_entity.id
_entity.type
_entity.pdbx_description
1 polymer ?
#
loop_
_entity_poly.entity_id
_entity_poly.type
_entity_poly.pdbx_seq_one_letter_code
_entity_poly.pdbx_strand_id
1 'polypeptide(L)'
;MLFRSQFALESFTSADPKRVWTVRELAEHVAIGGRGPLFVGSPEQIADEMTLWVEATGIDGFNLAYAVTPESFEDFVELVIPELQRRGVYKRDYRPGTYREKLFGRGPHIVAPHPAARYRARS
;
A
#
# COMPACT_ATOMS: atom_id res chain seq x y z
N MET A 1 -13.33 12.70 -17.96
CA MET A 1 -13.91 12.02 -16.79
C MET A 1 -14.30 10.57 -17.04
N LEU A 2 -14.35 10.09 -18.26
CA LEU A 2 -14.75 8.74 -18.67
C LEU A 2 -13.70 7.65 -18.41
N PHE A 3 -12.39 7.95 -18.48
CA PHE A 3 -11.32 6.96 -18.38
C PHE A 3 -11.24 6.20 -17.04
N ARG A 4 -11.50 6.87 -15.91
CA ARG A 4 -11.43 6.21 -14.60
C ARG A 4 -12.59 5.24 -14.37
N SER A 5 -13.77 5.55 -14.91
CA SER A 5 -14.94 4.70 -14.80
C SER A 5 -14.81 3.45 -15.67
N GLN A 6 -14.25 3.59 -16.88
CA GLN A 6 -14.03 2.48 -17.79
C GLN A 6 -13.03 1.47 -17.24
N PHE A 7 -11.87 1.92 -16.75
CA PHE A 7 -10.87 1.06 -16.12
C PHE A 7 -11.44 0.31 -14.90
N ALA A 8 -12.27 1.00 -14.10
CA ALA A 8 -12.93 0.35 -12.97
C ALA A 8 -13.88 -0.76 -13.41
N LEU A 9 -14.66 -0.50 -14.46
CA LEU A 9 -15.55 -1.50 -15.03
C LEU A 9 -14.78 -2.70 -15.60
N GLU A 10 -13.74 -2.44 -16.38
CA GLU A 10 -12.89 -3.46 -16.99
C GLU A 10 -12.20 -4.35 -15.95
N SER A 11 -11.79 -3.81 -14.81
CA SER A 11 -11.17 -4.59 -13.74
C SER A 11 -12.11 -5.63 -13.11
N PHE A 12 -13.41 -5.44 -13.21
CA PHE A 12 -14.42 -6.40 -12.72
C PHE A 12 -15.07 -7.24 -13.82
N THR A 13 -14.91 -6.88 -15.09
CA THR A 13 -15.51 -7.61 -16.21
C THR A 13 -14.50 -8.38 -17.03
N SER A 14 -13.32 -7.81 -17.25
CA SER A 14 -12.28 -8.39 -18.11
C SER A 14 -11.24 -9.19 -17.37
N ALA A 15 -11.02 -8.91 -16.08
CA ALA A 15 -10.01 -9.61 -15.28
C ALA A 15 -10.38 -11.08 -15.01
N ASP A 16 -11.66 -11.37 -14.85
CA ASP A 16 -12.17 -12.75 -14.79
C ASP A 16 -13.43 -12.89 -15.67
N PRO A 17 -13.28 -13.26 -16.94
CA PRO A 17 -14.39 -13.40 -17.87
C PRO A 17 -15.42 -14.47 -17.47
N LYS A 18 -15.07 -15.37 -16.55
CA LYS A 18 -15.96 -16.42 -16.07
C LYS A 18 -16.86 -15.98 -14.93
N ARG A 19 -16.53 -14.86 -14.30
CA ARG A 19 -17.30 -14.31 -13.18
C ARG A 19 -18.19 -13.18 -13.65
N VAL A 20 -19.48 -13.34 -13.50
CA VAL A 20 -20.46 -12.28 -13.74
C VAL A 20 -20.82 -11.65 -12.39
N TRP A 21 -20.41 -10.40 -12.20
CA TRP A 21 -20.69 -9.63 -11.00
C TRP A 21 -22.09 -9.01 -11.06
N THR A 22 -22.89 -9.22 -10.05
CA THR A 22 -24.07 -8.39 -9.83
C THR A 22 -23.68 -7.06 -9.17
N VAL A 23 -24.51 -6.02 -9.31
CA VAL A 23 -24.28 -4.72 -8.66
C VAL A 23 -24.18 -4.87 -7.15
N ARG A 24 -24.97 -5.77 -6.56
CA ARG A 24 -24.94 -6.04 -5.12
C ARG A 24 -23.59 -6.63 -4.70
N GLU A 25 -23.13 -7.69 -5.35
CA GLU A 25 -21.83 -8.32 -5.05
C GLU A 25 -20.68 -7.35 -5.22
N LEU A 26 -20.72 -6.51 -6.25
CA LEU A 26 -19.72 -5.48 -6.47
C LEU A 26 -19.74 -4.44 -5.34
N ALA A 27 -20.91 -3.97 -4.94
CA ALA A 27 -21.05 -3.02 -3.84
C ALA A 27 -20.53 -3.61 -2.52
N GLU A 28 -20.84 -4.85 -2.22
CA GLU A 28 -20.33 -5.56 -1.03
C GLU A 28 -18.80 -5.73 -1.09
N HIS A 29 -18.26 -6.08 -2.25
CA HIS A 29 -16.83 -6.28 -2.44
C HIS A 29 -15.99 -5.00 -2.25
N VAL A 30 -16.52 -3.83 -2.67
CA VAL A 30 -15.82 -2.55 -2.57
C VAL A 30 -16.22 -1.71 -1.36
N ALA A 31 -17.14 -2.21 -0.54
CA ALA A 31 -17.72 -1.45 0.58
C ALA A 31 -16.68 -1.00 1.61
N ILE A 32 -15.69 -1.86 1.88
CA ILE A 32 -14.61 -1.59 2.82
C ILE A 32 -13.28 -1.81 2.09
N GLY A 33 -12.33 -0.88 2.25
CA GLY A 33 -10.99 -0.99 1.66
C GLY A 33 -10.90 -0.65 0.17
N GLY A 34 -12.01 -0.34 -0.49
CA GLY A 34 -12.01 0.05 -1.90
C GLY A 34 -11.64 -1.11 -2.83
N ARG A 35 -10.54 -1.00 -3.57
CA ARG A 35 -10.07 -2.05 -4.51
C ARG A 35 -8.85 -2.81 -4.02
N GLY A 36 -8.35 -2.48 -2.85
CA GLY A 36 -7.22 -3.19 -2.25
C GLY A 36 -7.68 -4.44 -1.50
N PRO A 37 -6.74 -5.32 -1.13
CA PRO A 37 -7.04 -6.44 -0.26
C PRO A 37 -7.51 -5.94 1.11
N LEU A 38 -8.48 -6.62 1.68
CA LEU A 38 -8.97 -6.36 3.03
C LEU A 38 -8.38 -7.42 3.97
N PHE A 39 -7.59 -6.96 4.94
CA PHE A 39 -7.06 -7.82 5.99
C PHE A 39 -7.91 -7.66 7.26
N VAL A 40 -8.41 -8.76 7.77
CA VAL A 40 -9.21 -8.81 9.01
C VAL A 40 -8.66 -9.92 9.88
N GLY A 41 -8.27 -9.59 11.12
CA GLY A 41 -7.71 -10.58 12.03
C GLY A 41 -7.02 -9.97 13.24
N SER A 42 -6.34 -10.81 14.01
CA SER A 42 -5.47 -10.36 15.09
C SER A 42 -4.24 -9.62 14.52
N PRO A 43 -3.51 -8.82 15.33
CA PRO A 43 -2.28 -8.17 14.90
C PRO A 43 -1.26 -9.11 14.27
N GLU A 44 -1.15 -10.33 14.80
CA GLU A 44 -0.25 -11.38 14.27
C GLU A 44 -0.71 -11.84 12.89
N GLN A 45 -2.02 -12.07 12.70
CA GLN A 45 -2.58 -12.48 11.41
C GLN A 45 -2.42 -11.39 10.36
N ILE A 46 -2.65 -10.13 10.71
CA ILE A 46 -2.41 -8.99 9.81
C ILE A 46 -0.93 -8.91 9.41
N ALA A 47 -0.02 -9.09 10.37
CA ALA A 47 1.41 -9.08 10.10
C ALA A 47 1.85 -10.27 9.23
N ASP A 48 1.24 -11.45 9.39
CA ASP A 48 1.46 -12.62 8.53
C ASP A 48 1.04 -12.32 7.09
N GLU A 49 -0.17 -11.82 6.89
CA GLU A 49 -0.71 -11.46 5.57
C GLU A 49 0.16 -10.38 4.88
N MET A 50 0.55 -9.33 5.60
CA MET A 50 1.44 -8.31 5.05
C MET A 50 2.79 -8.89 4.63
N THR A 51 3.37 -9.78 5.44
CA THR A 51 4.64 -10.45 5.12
C THR A 51 4.49 -11.33 3.89
N LEU A 52 3.43 -12.14 3.83
CA LEU A 52 3.13 -12.99 2.68
C LEU A 52 3.00 -12.18 1.38
N TRP A 53 2.32 -11.03 1.42
CA TRP A 53 2.20 -10.15 0.26
C TRP A 53 3.55 -9.61 -0.22
N VAL A 54 4.42 -9.16 0.69
CA VAL A 54 5.78 -8.71 0.35
C VAL A 54 6.58 -9.83 -0.29
N GLU A 55 6.55 -11.02 0.29
CA GLU A 55 7.30 -12.18 -0.21
C GLU A 55 6.79 -12.67 -1.58
N ALA A 56 5.47 -12.71 -1.76
CA ALA A 56 4.86 -13.24 -2.98
C ALA A 56 4.95 -12.27 -4.16
N THR A 57 4.95 -10.96 -3.91
CA THR A 57 4.83 -9.94 -4.97
C THR A 57 6.04 -9.03 -5.10
N GLY A 58 6.93 -8.99 -4.12
CA GLY A 58 8.09 -8.10 -4.10
C GLY A 58 7.75 -6.61 -3.95
N ILE A 59 6.58 -6.28 -3.38
CA ILE A 59 6.20 -4.89 -3.11
C ILE A 59 7.07 -4.28 -2.01
N ASP A 60 7.33 -2.98 -2.11
CA ASP A 60 8.16 -2.24 -1.16
C ASP A 60 7.38 -1.71 0.07
N GLY A 61 6.06 -1.77 0.05
CA GLY A 61 5.22 -1.27 1.13
C GLY A 61 3.74 -1.20 0.80
N PHE A 62 2.98 -0.67 1.74
CA PHE A 62 1.52 -0.58 1.68
C PHE A 62 1.03 0.85 1.86
N ASN A 63 0.00 1.21 1.14
CA ASN A 63 -0.83 2.37 1.44
C ASN A 63 -2.05 1.88 2.22
N LEU A 64 -2.13 2.27 3.49
CA LEU A 64 -3.26 1.90 4.34
C LEU A 64 -4.49 2.72 3.99
N ALA A 65 -5.58 2.04 3.67
CA ALA A 65 -6.91 2.62 3.61
C ALA A 65 -7.60 2.40 4.96
N TYR A 66 -8.31 3.40 5.41
CA TYR A 66 -9.03 3.37 6.69
C TYR A 66 -10.54 3.20 6.46
N ALA A 67 -11.20 2.52 7.37
CA ALA A 67 -12.66 2.46 7.42
C ALA A 67 -13.23 3.61 8.28
N VAL A 68 -12.60 3.88 9.42
CA VAL A 68 -13.00 4.92 10.38
C VAL A 68 -11.75 5.73 10.77
N THR A 69 -11.90 7.05 10.86
CA THR A 69 -10.84 7.97 11.27
C THR A 69 -11.21 8.59 12.62
N PRO A 70 -10.31 8.61 13.61
CA PRO A 70 -8.90 8.19 13.60
C PRO A 70 -8.67 6.70 13.93
N GLU A 71 -9.67 5.98 14.41
CA GLU A 71 -9.58 4.68 15.08
C GLU A 71 -8.79 3.65 14.26
N SER A 72 -9.03 3.55 12.95
CA SER A 72 -8.30 2.57 12.11
C SER A 72 -6.79 2.79 12.09
N PHE A 73 -6.35 4.05 12.20
CA PHE A 73 -4.92 4.37 12.30
C PHE A 73 -4.37 4.13 13.69
N GLU A 74 -5.15 4.44 14.73
CA GLU A 74 -4.79 4.19 16.12
C GLU A 74 -4.61 2.70 16.36
N ASP A 75 -5.57 1.88 15.98
CA ASP A 75 -5.49 0.42 16.09
C ASP A 75 -4.29 -0.16 15.34
N PHE A 76 -4.03 0.31 14.12
CA PHE A 76 -2.89 -0.15 13.35
C PHE A 76 -1.56 0.21 14.03
N VAL A 77 -1.43 1.44 14.52
CA VAL A 77 -0.22 1.93 15.18
C VAL A 77 0.00 1.26 16.54
N GLU A 78 -1.06 1.06 17.30
CA GLU A 78 -0.97 0.51 18.65
C GLU A 78 -0.85 -1.02 18.67
N LEU A 79 -1.41 -1.71 17.69
CA LEU A 79 -1.50 -3.16 17.69
C LEU A 79 -0.59 -3.82 16.63
N VAL A 80 -0.64 -3.38 15.38
CA VAL A 80 0.07 -4.04 14.27
C VAL A 80 1.54 -3.59 14.19
N ILE A 81 1.82 -2.31 14.35
CA ILE A 81 3.20 -1.81 14.29
C ILE A 81 4.12 -2.46 15.33
N PRO A 82 3.74 -2.61 16.62
CA PRO A 82 4.58 -3.31 17.59
C PRO A 82 4.88 -4.76 17.18
N GLU A 83 3.91 -5.46 16.59
CA GLU A 83 4.11 -6.83 16.12
C GLU A 83 5.11 -6.89 14.94
N LEU A 84 4.98 -5.99 13.96
CA LEU A 84 5.95 -5.87 12.86
C LEU A 84 7.35 -5.51 13.35
N GLN A 85 7.46 -4.67 14.38
CA GLN A 85 8.72 -4.32 15.05
C GLN A 85 9.32 -5.50 15.81
N ARG A 86 8.49 -6.30 16.47
CA ARG A 86 8.92 -7.52 17.17
C ARG A 86 9.51 -8.54 16.19
N ARG A 87 8.92 -8.66 15.00
CA ARG A 87 9.40 -9.50 13.89
C ARG A 87 10.64 -8.93 13.19
N GLY A 88 11.02 -7.69 13.47
CA GLY A 88 12.18 -7.02 12.85
C GLY A 88 11.95 -6.56 11.41
N VAL A 89 10.71 -6.57 10.93
CA VAL A 89 10.34 -6.15 9.56
C VAL A 89 9.87 -4.69 9.47
N TYR A 90 9.73 -4.02 10.59
CA TYR A 90 9.42 -2.59 10.64
C TYR A 90 10.41 -1.81 11.48
N LYS A 91 10.68 -0.56 11.09
CA LYS A 91 11.61 0.34 11.79
C LYS A 91 11.13 0.63 13.22
N ARG A 92 12.07 0.71 14.15
CA ARG A 92 11.81 1.16 15.54
C ARG A 92 11.99 2.66 15.69
N ASP A 93 12.92 3.25 14.93
CA ASP A 93 13.27 4.65 15.00
C ASP A 93 13.35 5.29 13.61
N TYR A 94 13.23 6.61 13.58
CA TYR A 94 13.43 7.39 12.36
C TYR A 94 14.93 7.61 12.12
N ARG A 95 15.42 7.06 11.02
CA ARG A 95 16.78 7.35 10.57
C ARG A 95 16.87 8.79 10.06
N PRO A 96 17.99 9.53 10.31
CA PRO A 96 18.23 10.83 9.70
C PRO A 96 18.32 10.73 8.18
N GLY A 97 18.23 11.88 7.49
CA GLY A 97 18.34 11.95 6.05
C GLY A 97 17.02 12.21 5.34
N THR A 98 17.11 12.44 4.04
CA THR A 98 15.96 12.67 3.17
C THR A 98 15.15 11.38 2.96
N TYR A 99 13.90 11.52 2.52
CA TYR A 99 13.06 10.37 2.19
C TYR A 99 13.71 9.46 1.14
N ARG A 100 14.39 10.04 0.15
CA ARG A 100 15.11 9.29 -0.87
C ARG A 100 16.26 8.45 -0.30
N GLU A 101 17.04 9.01 0.60
CA GLU A 101 18.11 8.27 1.27
C GLU A 101 17.57 7.11 2.10
N LYS A 102 16.43 7.31 2.75
CA LYS A 102 15.78 6.27 3.56
C LYS A 102 15.24 5.10 2.73
N LEU A 103 14.68 5.39 1.54
CA LEU A 103 14.11 4.37 0.66
C LEU A 103 15.18 3.62 -0.15
N PHE A 104 16.14 4.34 -0.72
CA PHE A 104 17.03 3.77 -1.75
C PHE A 104 18.47 3.60 -1.28
N GLY A 105 18.84 4.06 -0.08
CA GLY A 105 20.23 4.05 0.38
C GLY A 105 21.18 4.88 -0.50
N ARG A 106 20.63 5.77 -1.33
CA ARG A 106 21.36 6.64 -2.25
C ARG A 106 21.26 8.09 -1.80
N GLY A 107 22.13 8.98 -2.28
CA GLY A 107 22.15 10.39 -1.89
C GLY A 107 20.80 11.12 -2.06
N PRO A 108 20.70 12.36 -1.53
CA PRO A 108 19.44 13.09 -1.40
C PRO A 108 18.80 13.50 -2.73
N HIS A 109 19.56 13.41 -3.82
CA HIS A 109 19.11 13.83 -5.15
C HIS A 109 19.16 12.70 -6.17
N ILE A 110 18.29 12.79 -7.17
CA ILE A 110 18.36 11.95 -8.36
C ILE A 110 19.65 12.32 -9.14
N VAL A 111 20.43 11.33 -9.52
CA VAL A 111 21.69 11.50 -10.26
C VAL A 111 21.61 10.84 -11.66
N ALA A 112 22.54 11.22 -12.53
CA ALA A 112 22.68 10.56 -13.82
C ALA A 112 22.84 9.01 -13.63
N PRO A 113 22.35 8.20 -14.59
CA PRO A 113 21.79 8.55 -15.91
C PRO A 113 20.28 8.88 -15.91
N HIS A 114 19.62 9.03 -14.76
CA HIS A 114 18.19 9.27 -14.71
C HIS A 114 17.81 10.59 -15.41
N PRO A 115 16.84 10.62 -16.35
CA PRO A 115 16.49 11.82 -17.11
C PRO A 115 16.12 13.04 -16.24
N ALA A 116 15.46 12.82 -15.10
CA ALA A 116 15.07 13.89 -14.18
C ALA A 116 16.24 14.59 -13.48
N ALA A 117 17.46 14.03 -13.52
CA ALA A 117 18.64 14.65 -12.90
C ALA A 117 18.98 16.03 -13.51
N ARG A 118 18.56 16.29 -14.75
CA ARG A 118 18.79 17.55 -15.49
C ARG A 118 17.79 18.67 -15.14
N TYR A 119 16.68 18.33 -14.46
CA TYR A 119 15.59 19.28 -14.18
C TYR A 119 15.62 19.83 -12.76
N ARG A 120 16.81 20.02 -12.20
CA ARG A 120 16.95 20.68 -10.89
C ARG A 120 16.66 22.15 -10.99
N ALA A 121 15.89 22.69 -10.02
CA ALA A 121 15.81 24.12 -9.87
C ALA A 121 17.22 24.69 -9.65
N ARG A 122 17.56 25.74 -10.37
CA ARG A 122 18.79 26.51 -10.09
C ARG A 122 18.54 27.28 -8.79
N SER A 123 19.31 26.97 -7.76
CA SER A 123 19.39 27.77 -6.54
C SER A 123 19.97 29.15 -6.83
#